data_1101fb99cb977cf248e2f8fbfcf48911
#
_entry.id   1101fb99cb977cf248e2f8fbfcf48911
#
_cell.length_a   1.000
_cell.length_b   1.000
_cell.length_c   1.000
_cell.angle_alpha   90.00
_cell.angle_beta   90.00
_cell.angle_gamma   90.00
#
_symmetry.space_group_name_H-M   'P 1'
#
loop_
_entity.id
_entity.type
_entity.pdbx_description
1 polymer ?
#
loop_
_entity_poly.entity_id
_entity_poly.type
_entity_poly.pdbx_seq_one_letter_code
_entity_poly.pdbx_strand_id
1 'polypeptide(L)'
;MSSLDCGGIFLLFDPDEVNVTRAEKAARIAQMLDELYPAPPIPLDHVDPYTLLIAVLLSAQSTDKKVNEITPALFARAGDAAAMTTLSTAEIADYIRQIGLAPTKAKNIRALSEILVVDYGGEVPADMAALESLPGVGHKTASVVMAQAFGVPAFPVDTHIHRNAARWGLSSGK
;
A
#
# COMPACT_ATOMS: atom_id res chain seq x y z
N MET A 1 -7.19 -17.41 15.69
CA MET A 1 -6.01 -16.54 15.63
C MET A 1 -6.30 -15.38 16.55
N SER A 2 -5.68 -15.37 17.72
CA SER A 2 -5.92 -14.38 18.77
C SER A 2 -5.34 -13.03 18.33
N SER A 3 -6.15 -11.99 18.46
CA SER A 3 -5.73 -10.59 18.34
C SER A 3 -4.65 -10.33 19.41
N LEU A 4 -3.37 -10.39 19.02
CA LEU A 4 -2.31 -9.84 19.85
C LEU A 4 -2.51 -8.32 19.82
N ASP A 5 -3.03 -7.84 20.92
CA ASP A 5 -3.29 -6.44 21.19
C ASP A 5 -1.96 -5.67 21.06
N CYS A 6 -1.92 -4.63 20.22
CA CYS A 6 -0.77 -3.72 20.16
C CYS A 6 -0.40 -3.08 21.52
N GLY A 7 -1.17 -3.36 22.56
CA GLY A 7 -0.89 -3.04 23.95
C GLY A 7 0.30 -3.80 24.54
N GLY A 8 0.68 -4.96 24.01
CA GLY A 8 1.79 -5.75 24.54
C GLY A 8 3.16 -5.08 24.37
N ILE A 9 3.35 -4.30 23.33
CA ILE A 9 4.61 -3.56 23.09
C ILE A 9 4.75 -2.38 24.08
N PHE A 10 3.64 -1.85 24.56
CA PHE A 10 3.66 -0.73 25.52
C PHE A 10 4.18 -1.14 26.92
N LEU A 11 4.04 -2.39 27.30
CA LEU A 11 4.48 -2.93 28.60
C LEU A 11 5.97 -3.27 28.65
N LEU A 12 6.69 -3.19 27.52
CA LEU A 12 8.11 -3.55 27.42
C LEU A 12 9.06 -2.35 27.59
N PHE A 13 8.53 -1.14 27.72
CA PHE A 13 9.31 0.03 28.09
C PHE A 13 9.09 0.28 29.59
N ASP A 14 10.16 0.07 30.36
CA ASP A 14 10.19 0.45 31.78
C ASP A 14 9.97 1.97 31.86
N PRO A 15 8.94 2.46 32.55
CA PRO A 15 8.71 3.90 32.72
C PRO A 15 9.86 4.60 33.45
N ASP A 16 10.74 3.86 34.12
CA ASP A 16 11.90 4.35 34.83
C ASP A 16 13.21 4.37 33.97
N GLU A 17 13.17 3.95 32.71
CA GLU A 17 14.28 4.14 31.74
C GLU A 17 14.38 5.61 31.29
N VAL A 18 14.88 6.45 32.19
CA VAL A 18 14.84 7.95 32.11
C VAL A 18 15.71 8.58 31.00
N ASN A 19 16.47 7.81 30.20
CA ASN A 19 17.43 8.37 29.24
C ASN A 19 17.54 7.67 27.88
N VAL A 20 16.50 7.00 27.41
CA VAL A 20 16.54 6.39 26.06
C VAL A 20 16.25 7.45 25.00
N THR A 21 17.19 7.66 24.09
CA THR A 21 16.99 8.56 22.95
C THR A 21 15.91 8.04 22.00
N ARG A 22 15.34 8.94 21.20
CA ARG A 22 14.34 8.54 20.19
C ARG A 22 14.91 7.54 19.19
N ALA A 23 16.18 7.66 18.83
CA ALA A 23 16.86 6.75 17.91
C ALA A 23 17.04 5.34 18.50
N GLU A 24 17.46 5.24 19.76
CA GLU A 24 17.59 3.96 20.48
C GLU A 24 16.23 3.28 20.63
N LYS A 25 15.19 4.06 20.96
CA LYS A 25 13.81 3.54 21.02
C LYS A 25 13.34 3.01 19.67
N ALA A 26 13.58 3.73 18.58
CA ALA A 26 13.23 3.30 17.24
C ALA A 26 13.97 2.00 16.84
N ALA A 27 15.26 1.91 17.13
CA ALA A 27 16.06 0.71 16.85
C ALA A 27 15.54 -0.52 17.63
N ARG A 28 15.20 -0.35 18.91
CA ARG A 28 14.64 -1.43 19.75
C ARG A 28 13.26 -1.89 19.24
N ILE A 29 12.39 -0.95 18.84
CA ILE A 29 11.09 -1.28 18.27
C ILE A 29 11.28 -2.01 16.94
N ALA A 30 12.17 -1.57 16.06
CA ALA A 30 12.47 -2.25 14.80
C ALA A 30 12.92 -3.69 15.03
N GLN A 31 13.88 -3.91 15.93
CA GLN A 31 14.34 -5.25 16.29
C GLN A 31 13.18 -6.13 16.78
N MET A 32 12.33 -5.62 17.66
CA MET A 32 11.18 -6.39 18.17
C MET A 32 10.17 -6.71 17.07
N LEU A 33 9.93 -5.78 16.13
CA LEU A 33 9.05 -6.04 14.98
C LEU A 33 9.64 -7.11 14.06
N ASP A 34 10.95 -7.08 13.82
CA ASP A 34 11.63 -8.10 13.00
C ASP A 34 11.58 -9.48 13.66
N GLU A 35 11.70 -9.55 15.00
CA GLU A 35 11.59 -10.81 15.75
C GLU A 35 10.14 -11.36 15.73
N LEU A 36 9.14 -10.48 15.87
CA LEU A 36 7.72 -10.87 15.90
C LEU A 36 7.15 -11.13 14.52
N TYR A 37 7.62 -10.43 13.52
CA TYR A 37 7.12 -10.45 12.14
C TYR A 37 8.28 -10.49 11.13
N PRO A 38 9.07 -11.58 11.07
CA PRO A 38 10.30 -11.63 10.25
C PRO A 38 10.03 -11.52 8.74
N ALA A 39 8.85 -11.91 8.28
CA ALA A 39 8.46 -11.83 6.87
C ALA A 39 6.93 -11.65 6.76
N PRO A 40 6.40 -10.47 7.10
CA PRO A 40 4.95 -10.25 7.02
C PRO A 40 4.49 -10.33 5.55
N PRO A 41 3.46 -11.13 5.25
CA PRO A 41 2.94 -11.22 3.89
C PRO A 41 2.30 -9.89 3.47
N ILE A 42 2.41 -9.58 2.19
CA ILE A 42 1.66 -8.47 1.59
C ILE A 42 0.18 -8.88 1.59
N PRO A 43 -0.73 -8.08 2.18
CA PRO A 43 -2.13 -8.49 2.33
C PRO A 43 -2.93 -8.44 1.04
N LEU A 44 -2.42 -7.78 -0.01
CA LEU A 44 -3.07 -7.64 -1.31
C LEU A 44 -2.53 -8.68 -2.30
N ASP A 45 -3.42 -9.47 -2.89
CA ASP A 45 -3.07 -10.47 -3.88
C ASP A 45 -2.63 -9.80 -5.19
N HIS A 46 -1.43 -10.14 -5.65
CA HIS A 46 -0.82 -9.61 -6.86
C HIS A 46 0.20 -10.61 -7.42
N VAL A 47 0.60 -10.44 -8.67
CA VAL A 47 1.60 -11.28 -9.35
C VAL A 47 2.78 -10.49 -9.90
N ASP A 48 2.64 -9.18 -10.05
CA ASP A 48 3.62 -8.27 -10.62
C ASP A 48 3.44 -6.83 -10.10
N PRO A 49 4.34 -5.88 -10.43
CA PRO A 49 4.23 -4.49 -10.00
C PRO A 49 2.95 -3.78 -10.49
N TYR A 50 2.42 -4.15 -11.68
CA TYR A 50 1.21 -3.54 -12.21
C TYR A 50 -0.02 -3.96 -11.40
N THR A 51 -0.22 -5.25 -11.19
CA THR A 51 -1.33 -5.77 -10.40
C THR A 51 -1.28 -5.30 -8.94
N LEU A 52 -0.07 -5.16 -8.37
CA LEU A 52 0.12 -4.54 -7.06
C LEU A 52 -0.33 -3.07 -7.06
N LEU A 53 0.11 -2.27 -8.03
CA LEU A 53 -0.27 -0.86 -8.15
C LEU A 53 -1.80 -0.69 -8.21
N ILE A 54 -2.48 -1.50 -9.03
CA ILE A 54 -3.94 -1.47 -9.13
C ILE A 54 -4.60 -1.91 -7.82
N ALA A 55 -4.12 -2.99 -7.18
CA ALA A 55 -4.67 -3.46 -5.91
C ALA A 55 -4.52 -2.41 -4.80
N VAL A 56 -3.36 -1.75 -4.70
CA VAL A 56 -3.13 -0.67 -3.72
C VAL A 56 -4.00 0.55 -4.01
N LEU A 57 -4.19 0.93 -5.27
CA LEU A 57 -5.13 2.01 -5.64
C LEU A 57 -6.57 1.65 -5.23
N LEU A 58 -6.97 0.40 -5.42
CA LEU A 58 -8.31 -0.08 -5.05
C LEU A 58 -8.50 -0.15 -3.54
N SER A 59 -7.46 -0.43 -2.75
CA SER A 59 -7.54 -0.53 -1.29
C SER A 59 -7.81 0.81 -0.58
N ALA A 60 -7.60 1.95 -1.25
CA ALA A 60 -7.96 3.24 -0.71
C ALA A 60 -9.45 3.30 -0.34
N GLN A 61 -9.76 3.48 0.95
CA GLN A 61 -11.13 3.46 1.53
C GLN A 61 -11.90 2.13 1.30
N SER A 62 -11.15 1.02 1.18
CA SER A 62 -11.73 -0.34 1.07
C SER A 62 -10.87 -1.30 1.88
N THR A 63 -11.41 -2.44 2.27
CA THR A 63 -10.64 -3.48 2.97
C THR A 63 -9.85 -4.32 1.96
N ASP A 64 -8.66 -4.79 2.36
CA ASP A 64 -7.82 -5.67 1.53
C ASP A 64 -8.59 -6.95 1.16
N LYS A 65 -9.35 -7.52 2.09
CA LYS A 65 -10.22 -8.65 1.81
C LYS A 65 -11.18 -8.38 0.64
N LYS A 66 -11.81 -7.20 0.61
CA LYS A 66 -12.74 -6.85 -0.47
C LYS A 66 -12.00 -6.64 -1.80
N VAL A 67 -10.81 -6.08 -1.78
CA VAL A 67 -9.97 -5.95 -2.97
C VAL A 67 -9.62 -7.34 -3.51
N ASN A 68 -9.15 -8.25 -2.67
CA ASN A 68 -8.77 -9.61 -3.07
C ASN A 68 -9.97 -10.46 -3.57
N GLU A 69 -11.20 -10.14 -3.15
CA GLU A 69 -12.40 -10.78 -3.68
C GLU A 69 -12.72 -10.39 -5.14
N ILE A 70 -12.39 -9.16 -5.54
CA ILE A 70 -12.80 -8.62 -6.85
C ILE A 70 -11.68 -8.58 -7.89
N THR A 71 -10.42 -8.39 -7.47
CA THR A 71 -9.28 -8.24 -8.39
C THR A 71 -9.03 -9.47 -9.26
N PRO A 72 -9.26 -10.74 -8.84
CA PRO A 72 -9.05 -11.89 -9.70
C PRO A 72 -9.86 -11.84 -11.01
N ALA A 73 -11.11 -11.40 -10.95
CA ALA A 73 -11.96 -11.29 -12.14
C ALA A 73 -11.47 -10.15 -13.08
N LEU A 74 -11.05 -9.02 -12.52
CA LEU A 74 -10.50 -7.92 -13.30
C LEU A 74 -9.16 -8.32 -13.94
N PHE A 75 -8.25 -8.93 -13.18
CA PHE A 75 -6.91 -9.30 -13.66
C PHE A 75 -6.95 -10.47 -14.65
N ALA A 76 -7.91 -11.40 -14.51
CA ALA A 76 -8.14 -12.44 -15.53
C ALA A 76 -8.57 -11.85 -16.88
N ARG A 77 -9.26 -10.69 -16.89
CA ARG A 77 -9.68 -9.99 -18.10
C ARG A 77 -8.61 -9.04 -18.63
N ALA A 78 -7.89 -8.35 -17.73
CA ALA A 78 -6.89 -7.35 -18.05
C ALA A 78 -5.81 -7.31 -16.95
N GLY A 79 -4.82 -8.19 -17.07
CA GLY A 79 -3.75 -8.37 -16.07
C GLY A 79 -2.56 -7.44 -16.24
N ASP A 80 -2.49 -6.65 -17.31
CA ASP A 80 -1.43 -5.70 -17.60
C ASP A 80 -1.99 -4.37 -18.10
N ALA A 81 -1.12 -3.36 -18.22
CA ALA A 81 -1.51 -2.01 -18.63
C ALA A 81 -2.10 -1.99 -20.05
N ALA A 82 -1.52 -2.74 -20.97
CA ALA A 82 -2.00 -2.78 -22.37
C ALA A 82 -3.40 -3.40 -22.46
N ALA A 83 -3.62 -4.53 -21.81
CA ALA A 83 -4.93 -5.17 -21.75
C ALA A 83 -5.98 -4.26 -21.07
N MET A 84 -5.59 -3.54 -20.00
CA MET A 84 -6.50 -2.64 -19.28
C MET A 84 -6.97 -1.48 -20.15
N THR A 85 -6.14 -0.96 -21.05
CA THR A 85 -6.53 0.10 -21.99
C THR A 85 -7.57 -0.35 -23.02
N THR A 86 -7.75 -1.66 -23.22
CA THR A 86 -8.79 -2.20 -24.11
C THR A 86 -10.18 -2.13 -23.50
N LEU A 87 -10.29 -2.00 -22.17
CA LEU A 87 -11.55 -1.88 -21.46
C LEU A 87 -12.01 -0.42 -21.43
N SER A 88 -13.31 -0.21 -21.58
CA SER A 88 -13.92 1.08 -21.29
C SER A 88 -13.91 1.36 -19.77
N THR A 89 -13.97 2.61 -19.39
CA THR A 89 -14.12 3.01 -17.99
C THR A 89 -15.37 2.38 -17.33
N ALA A 90 -16.44 2.20 -18.10
CA ALA A 90 -17.67 1.57 -17.61
C ALA A 90 -17.47 0.06 -17.30
N GLU A 91 -16.76 -0.65 -18.16
CA GLU A 91 -16.43 -2.06 -17.93
C GLU A 91 -15.54 -2.23 -16.70
N ILE A 92 -14.49 -1.40 -16.56
CA ILE A 92 -13.65 -1.41 -15.34
C ILE A 92 -14.50 -1.13 -14.10
N ALA A 93 -15.37 -0.11 -14.15
CA ALA A 93 -16.25 0.25 -13.04
C ALA A 93 -17.19 -0.90 -12.64
N ASP A 94 -17.68 -1.70 -13.60
CA ASP A 94 -18.53 -2.86 -13.32
C ASP A 94 -17.76 -3.95 -12.57
N TYR A 95 -16.53 -4.26 -12.98
CA TYR A 95 -15.67 -5.20 -12.24
C TYR A 95 -15.46 -4.78 -10.78
N ILE A 96 -15.24 -3.48 -10.55
CA ILE A 96 -14.93 -2.95 -9.21
C ILE A 96 -16.13 -2.31 -8.49
N ARG A 97 -17.37 -2.55 -8.94
CA ARG A 97 -18.60 -1.89 -8.44
C ARG A 97 -18.83 -1.99 -6.94
N GLN A 98 -18.24 -3.01 -6.29
CA GLN A 98 -18.33 -3.21 -4.85
C GLN A 98 -17.28 -2.41 -4.05
N ILE A 99 -16.37 -1.71 -4.74
CA ILE A 99 -15.36 -0.84 -4.15
C ILE A 99 -15.91 0.58 -4.05
N GLY A 100 -15.63 1.25 -2.95
CA GLY A 100 -15.97 2.67 -2.79
C GLY A 100 -15.34 3.53 -3.90
N LEU A 101 -16.09 4.50 -4.42
CA LEU A 101 -15.65 5.41 -5.50
C LEU A 101 -15.31 4.69 -6.82
N ALA A 102 -15.97 3.57 -7.12
CA ALA A 102 -15.71 2.77 -8.32
C ALA A 102 -15.62 3.58 -9.63
N PRO A 103 -16.52 4.53 -9.94
CA PRO A 103 -16.41 5.32 -11.18
C PRO A 103 -15.13 6.14 -11.27
N THR A 104 -14.73 6.78 -10.17
CA THR A 104 -13.49 7.59 -10.12
C THR A 104 -12.26 6.69 -10.21
N LYS A 105 -12.23 5.57 -9.49
CA LYS A 105 -11.14 4.60 -9.54
C LYS A 105 -11.00 3.98 -10.92
N ALA A 106 -12.09 3.60 -11.56
CA ALA A 106 -12.07 3.08 -12.94
C ALA A 106 -11.49 4.08 -13.93
N LYS A 107 -11.87 5.36 -13.82
CA LYS A 107 -11.28 6.42 -14.64
C LYS A 107 -9.77 6.55 -14.41
N ASN A 108 -9.34 6.53 -13.15
CA ASN A 108 -7.93 6.63 -12.80
C ASN A 108 -7.14 5.41 -13.29
N ILE A 109 -7.66 4.19 -13.09
CA ILE A 109 -7.03 2.93 -13.56
C ILE A 109 -6.84 2.96 -15.06
N ARG A 110 -7.84 3.36 -15.83
CA ARG A 110 -7.71 3.46 -17.28
C ARG A 110 -6.66 4.50 -17.68
N ALA A 111 -6.73 5.71 -17.10
CA ALA A 111 -5.82 6.80 -17.45
C ALA A 111 -4.37 6.48 -17.08
N LEU A 112 -4.11 5.92 -15.89
CA LEU A 112 -2.75 5.51 -15.52
C LEU A 112 -2.22 4.40 -16.42
N SER A 113 -3.07 3.45 -16.86
CA SER A 113 -2.66 2.39 -17.77
C SER A 113 -2.31 2.93 -19.16
N GLU A 114 -3.05 3.92 -19.65
CA GLU A 114 -2.73 4.63 -20.91
C GLU A 114 -1.35 5.32 -20.81
N ILE A 115 -1.06 6.00 -19.69
CA ILE A 115 0.24 6.64 -19.45
C ILE A 115 1.36 5.59 -19.38
N LEU A 116 1.14 4.48 -18.63
CA LEU A 116 2.14 3.41 -18.55
C LEU A 116 2.47 2.82 -19.91
N VAL A 117 1.47 2.61 -20.78
CA VAL A 117 1.70 2.10 -22.14
C VAL A 117 2.48 3.10 -22.99
N VAL A 118 2.11 4.38 -22.93
CA VAL A 118 2.69 5.42 -23.81
C VAL A 118 4.10 5.82 -23.36
N ASP A 119 4.27 6.09 -22.07
CA ASP A 119 5.48 6.72 -21.54
C ASP A 119 6.49 5.71 -20.95
N TYR A 120 6.00 4.52 -20.55
CA TYR A 120 6.81 3.51 -19.84
C TYR A 120 6.77 2.12 -20.50
N GLY A 121 6.27 2.00 -21.73
CA GLY A 121 6.24 0.73 -22.48
C GLY A 121 5.35 -0.34 -21.84
N GLY A 122 4.40 0.05 -20.99
CA GLY A 122 3.51 -0.85 -20.26
C GLY A 122 4.01 -1.27 -18.86
N GLU A 123 5.23 -0.89 -18.51
CA GLU A 123 5.87 -1.25 -17.23
C GLU A 123 5.61 -0.17 -16.16
N VAL A 124 5.62 -0.60 -14.91
CA VAL A 124 5.52 0.33 -13.77
C VAL A 124 6.91 0.89 -13.46
N PRO A 125 7.10 2.22 -13.46
CA PRO A 125 8.42 2.80 -13.21
C PRO A 125 8.84 2.64 -11.73
N ALA A 126 10.11 2.28 -11.51
CA ALA A 126 10.72 2.24 -10.17
C ALA A 126 11.20 3.64 -9.75
N ASP A 127 10.34 4.64 -9.87
CA ASP A 127 10.62 6.04 -9.54
C ASP A 127 9.43 6.67 -8.80
N MET A 128 9.70 7.28 -7.64
CA MET A 128 8.67 7.84 -6.76
C MET A 128 7.90 8.98 -7.45
N ALA A 129 8.61 9.89 -8.12
CA ALA A 129 7.98 11.05 -8.76
C ALA A 129 7.13 10.64 -9.98
N ALA A 130 7.61 9.66 -10.74
CA ALA A 130 6.85 9.08 -11.84
C ALA A 130 5.57 8.41 -11.34
N LEU A 131 5.65 7.61 -10.27
CA LEU A 131 4.47 6.98 -9.67
C LEU A 131 3.47 8.01 -9.15
N GLU A 132 3.92 9.05 -8.45
CA GLU A 132 3.06 10.11 -7.91
C GLU A 132 2.39 10.95 -9.01
N SER A 133 2.96 10.99 -10.21
CA SER A 133 2.36 11.67 -11.35
C SER A 133 1.18 10.89 -11.97
N LEU A 134 1.04 9.60 -11.67
CA LEU A 134 -0.03 8.78 -12.22
C LEU A 134 -1.39 9.10 -11.60
N PRO A 135 -2.47 9.12 -12.40
CA PRO A 135 -3.82 9.38 -11.90
C PRO A 135 -4.24 8.44 -10.77
N GLY A 136 -4.60 9.02 -9.62
CA GLY A 136 -5.06 8.27 -8.44
C GLY A 136 -3.94 7.66 -7.59
N VAL A 137 -2.69 7.90 -7.92
CA VAL A 137 -1.52 7.45 -7.17
C VAL A 137 -1.02 8.60 -6.30
N GLY A 138 -1.21 8.51 -5.00
CA GLY A 138 -0.66 9.44 -4.03
C GLY A 138 0.62 8.90 -3.39
N HIS A 139 1.28 9.73 -2.57
CA HIS A 139 2.53 9.39 -1.89
C HIS A 139 2.49 8.03 -1.16
N LYS A 140 1.39 7.73 -0.47
CA LYS A 140 1.24 6.45 0.23
C LYS A 140 1.21 5.27 -0.74
N THR A 141 0.43 5.36 -1.83
CA THR A 141 0.35 4.31 -2.86
C THR A 141 1.71 4.10 -3.52
N ALA A 142 2.37 5.19 -3.94
CA ALA A 142 3.70 5.13 -4.53
C ALA A 142 4.72 4.50 -3.56
N SER A 143 4.71 4.88 -2.29
CA SER A 143 5.59 4.30 -1.26
C SER A 143 5.38 2.80 -1.08
N VAL A 144 4.13 2.32 -1.09
CA VAL A 144 3.85 0.87 -1.01
C VAL A 144 4.43 0.14 -2.21
N VAL A 145 4.20 0.65 -3.43
CA VAL A 145 4.70 0.04 -4.67
C VAL A 145 6.23 0.04 -4.69
N MET A 146 6.88 1.16 -4.34
CA MET A 146 8.35 1.25 -4.26
C MET A 146 8.92 0.22 -3.29
N ALA A 147 8.35 0.13 -2.10
CA ALA A 147 8.84 -0.80 -1.08
C ALA A 147 8.60 -2.27 -1.45
N GLN A 148 7.40 -2.59 -1.94
CA GLN A 148 6.98 -3.98 -2.10
C GLN A 148 7.35 -4.58 -3.46
N ALA A 149 7.22 -3.80 -4.55
CA ALA A 149 7.54 -4.30 -5.89
C ALA A 149 9.02 -4.16 -6.24
N PHE A 150 9.69 -3.11 -5.74
CA PHE A 150 11.05 -2.77 -6.15
C PHE A 150 12.10 -2.90 -5.02
N GLY A 151 11.67 -3.18 -3.78
CA GLY A 151 12.58 -3.27 -2.63
C GLY A 151 13.29 -1.94 -2.29
N VAL A 152 12.77 -0.83 -2.80
CA VAL A 152 13.31 0.51 -2.52
C VAL A 152 12.76 0.99 -1.18
N PRO A 153 13.63 1.34 -0.20
CA PRO A 153 13.16 1.81 1.10
C PRO A 153 12.21 3.00 0.98
N ALA A 154 10.97 2.79 1.39
CA ALA A 154 9.93 3.81 1.44
C ALA A 154 9.03 3.57 2.65
N PHE A 155 8.45 4.63 3.21
CA PHE A 155 7.66 4.54 4.44
C PHE A 155 6.24 5.05 4.23
N PRO A 156 5.29 4.16 3.86
CA PRO A 156 3.90 4.50 3.59
C PRO A 156 3.12 4.79 4.88
N VAL A 157 3.28 5.99 5.43
CA VAL A 157 2.63 6.38 6.70
C VAL A 157 1.11 6.37 6.55
N ASP A 158 0.47 5.47 7.26
CA ASP A 158 -0.98 5.42 7.41
C ASP A 158 -1.43 5.88 8.82
N THR A 159 -2.73 5.86 9.06
CA THR A 159 -3.30 6.27 10.34
C THR A 159 -2.86 5.38 11.51
N HIS A 160 -2.56 4.10 11.26
CA HIS A 160 -2.06 3.17 12.28
C HIS A 160 -0.62 3.46 12.63
N ILE A 161 0.24 3.63 11.62
CA ILE A 161 1.66 4.01 11.81
C ILE A 161 1.75 5.35 12.52
N HIS A 162 0.98 6.36 12.06
CA HIS A 162 0.96 7.68 12.68
C HIS A 162 0.58 7.60 14.17
N ARG A 163 -0.49 6.86 14.49
CA ARG A 163 -0.96 6.70 15.86
C ARG A 163 0.03 5.92 16.73
N ASN A 164 0.61 4.82 16.20
CA ASN A 164 1.56 4.02 16.94
C ASN A 164 2.89 4.78 17.16
N ALA A 165 3.38 5.50 16.17
CA ALA A 165 4.57 6.35 16.32
C ALA A 165 4.38 7.40 17.41
N ALA A 166 3.17 8.00 17.52
CA ALA A 166 2.85 8.92 18.61
C ALA A 166 2.80 8.22 19.97
N ARG A 167 2.14 7.05 20.06
CA ARG A 167 2.06 6.25 21.29
C ARG A 167 3.42 5.79 21.79
N TRP A 168 4.32 5.45 20.88
CA TRP A 168 5.69 5.02 21.21
C TRP A 168 6.64 6.20 21.46
N GLY A 169 6.15 7.45 21.34
CA GLY A 169 6.96 8.65 21.54
C GLY A 169 8.01 8.87 20.46
N LEU A 170 7.83 8.28 19.25
CA LEU A 170 8.68 8.48 18.08
C LEU A 170 8.30 9.75 17.32
N SER A 171 7.04 10.19 17.42
CA SER A 171 6.55 11.43 16.83
C SER A 171 5.70 12.22 17.82
N SER A 172 5.45 13.50 17.52
CA SER A 172 4.58 14.35 18.33
C SER A 172 3.08 14.05 18.16
N GLY A 173 2.71 13.24 17.16
CA GLY A 173 1.33 12.98 16.81
C GLY A 173 0.58 14.16 16.17
N LYS A 174 1.31 15.20 15.73
CA LYS A 174 0.77 16.40 15.07
C LYS A 174 1.01 16.35 13.59
#